data_d72fe804a9fc025a8b78b6712683811b
#
_entry.id   d72fe804a9fc025a8b78b6712683811b
#
_cell.length_a   1.000
_cell.length_b   1.000
_cell.length_c   1.000
_cell.angle_alpha   90.00
_cell.angle_beta   90.00
_cell.angle_gamma   90.00
#
_symmetry.space_group_name_H-M   'P 1'
#
loop_
_entity.id
_entity.type
_entity.pdbx_description
1 polymer ?
#
loop_
_entity_poly.entity_id
_entity_poly.type
_entity_poly.pdbx_seq_one_letter_code
_entity_poly.pdbx_strand_id
1 'polypeptide(L)'
;MTGATGYIGGRLVPRLLDAGFAVRVLVRNPSKLADVPWADQVEIVKGDLSDRESLATVFEDVDVLYYLVHSMGSSGNFDGTELDSAKNVASLALKANVKRIVYLGGLHPRGVTLSRHLRSRAAVGSILLQSGVPTIALQAGVVIGSGSTSFEMIRHLTEVLPYMPAPKWVRNFIQPIAVRDVLYYLVKAADIDEPLNRTFDIGGPDVLRYGQMMNGYAVEAGLHQRPIASLPVFTPWLASQWVNLVSPIPRSLAIPIIESLQFECVASEHDIRTYIPDPVGGLTGYRRSVRLALEKMRTGQVETSWQDSDVEGAPADTLPSDPDWAGHTVYTNLQIRETDARPGDVWRVIEGIGGDNGWYSFPLAWAVRGWMDKAVGGVGLRRGRRNPDHLHTGDALDFWRVEQIKRGSFLRLRAEMKVPGPAWLEMSVEPRDGGGTKYTQRAVFFPRGLAGRLYWYSILPFHGFIFPGMANRITQTATAEVERQAEHPEPGEKTDDTRSNTADEIA
;
A
#
# COMPACT_ATOMS: atom_id res chain seq x y z
N MET A 1 15.75 -17.94 4.70
CA MET A 1 15.70 -16.70 3.90
C MET A 1 16.11 -15.51 4.75
N THR A 2 16.96 -14.62 4.23
CA THR A 2 17.30 -13.33 4.87
C THR A 2 16.51 -12.20 4.22
N GLY A 3 16.23 -11.13 4.98
CA GLY A 3 15.50 -9.98 4.45
C GLY A 3 13.97 -10.15 4.38
N ALA A 4 13.37 -11.06 5.14
CA ALA A 4 11.93 -11.31 5.17
C ALA A 4 11.08 -10.10 5.60
N THR A 5 11.64 -9.17 6.37
CA THR A 5 10.97 -7.90 6.75
C THR A 5 11.10 -6.81 5.70
N GLY A 6 11.77 -7.07 4.57
CA GLY A 6 11.91 -6.12 3.46
C GLY A 6 10.82 -6.27 2.41
N TYR A 7 10.74 -5.29 1.49
CA TYR A 7 9.72 -5.20 0.44
C TYR A 7 9.57 -6.47 -0.40
N ILE A 8 10.68 -7.01 -0.92
CA ILE A 8 10.68 -8.25 -1.72
C ILE A 8 10.50 -9.47 -0.83
N GLY A 9 11.27 -9.56 0.27
CA GLY A 9 11.27 -10.74 1.13
C GLY A 9 9.90 -11.03 1.74
N GLY A 10 9.22 -10.02 2.27
CA GLY A 10 7.89 -10.19 2.84
C GLY A 10 6.85 -10.69 1.84
N ARG A 11 7.00 -10.35 0.56
CA ARG A 11 6.12 -10.79 -0.53
C ARG A 11 6.54 -12.13 -1.16
N LEU A 12 7.79 -12.51 -0.97
CA LEU A 12 8.32 -13.78 -1.44
C LEU A 12 7.89 -14.95 -0.54
N VAL A 13 7.85 -14.74 0.78
CA VAL A 13 7.50 -15.81 1.75
C VAL A 13 6.19 -16.52 1.40
N PRO A 14 5.04 -15.84 1.26
CA PRO A 14 3.79 -16.53 0.96
C PRO A 14 3.87 -17.30 -0.38
N ARG A 15 4.60 -16.79 -1.37
CA ARG A 15 4.74 -17.47 -2.66
C ARG A 15 5.62 -18.74 -2.59
N LEU A 16 6.60 -18.74 -1.69
CA LEU A 16 7.39 -19.95 -1.41
C LEU A 16 6.55 -21.00 -0.67
N LEU A 17 5.73 -20.58 0.30
CA LEU A 17 4.78 -21.44 0.97
C LEU A 17 3.75 -22.03 0.00
N ASP A 18 3.17 -21.22 -0.88
CA ASP A 18 2.24 -21.65 -1.93
C ASP A 18 2.90 -22.64 -2.93
N ALA A 19 4.20 -22.50 -3.16
CA ALA A 19 4.98 -23.41 -3.98
C ALA A 19 5.39 -24.72 -3.24
N GLY A 20 5.02 -24.87 -1.96
CA GLY A 20 5.26 -26.06 -1.16
C GLY A 20 6.61 -26.11 -0.42
N PHE A 21 7.35 -24.99 -0.35
CA PHE A 21 8.60 -24.91 0.40
C PHE A 21 8.35 -24.73 1.89
N ALA A 22 9.13 -25.42 2.72
CA ALA A 22 9.28 -25.07 4.13
C ALA A 22 10.20 -23.84 4.25
N VAL A 23 9.74 -22.78 4.91
CA VAL A 23 10.44 -21.49 4.94
C VAL A 23 10.94 -21.18 6.35
N ARG A 24 12.27 -20.99 6.48
CA ARG A 24 12.91 -20.43 7.66
C ARG A 24 13.30 -18.97 7.38
N VAL A 25 12.91 -18.03 8.25
CA VAL A 25 13.22 -16.61 8.11
C VAL A 25 14.18 -16.15 9.20
N LEU A 26 15.27 -15.52 8.78
CA LEU A 26 16.24 -14.91 9.70
C LEU A 26 15.92 -13.42 9.85
N VAL A 27 15.68 -12.98 11.08
CA VAL A 27 15.35 -11.59 11.42
C VAL A 27 16.11 -11.11 12.65
N ARG A 28 16.50 -9.84 12.67
CA ARG A 28 17.14 -9.21 13.85
C ARG A 28 16.16 -8.98 14.98
N ASN A 29 14.92 -8.64 14.66
CA ASN A 29 13.86 -8.38 15.62
C ASN A 29 12.59 -9.13 15.20
N PRO A 30 12.25 -10.27 15.85
CA PRO A 30 11.04 -11.05 15.57
C PRO A 30 9.73 -10.29 15.75
N SER A 31 9.67 -9.26 16.62
CA SER A 31 8.44 -8.49 16.85
C SER A 31 7.94 -7.77 15.59
N LYS A 32 8.81 -7.53 14.60
CA LYS A 32 8.39 -6.96 13.31
C LYS A 32 7.54 -7.89 12.45
N LEU A 33 7.44 -9.15 12.84
CA LEU A 33 6.63 -10.14 12.14
C LEU A 33 5.33 -10.48 12.89
N ALA A 34 5.05 -9.86 14.04
CA ALA A 34 3.91 -10.20 14.89
C ALA A 34 2.55 -10.08 14.17
N ASP A 35 2.41 -9.09 13.28
CA ASP A 35 1.15 -8.82 12.57
C ASP A 35 1.21 -9.24 11.08
N VAL A 36 2.22 -10.04 10.71
CA VAL A 36 2.37 -10.47 9.32
C VAL A 36 1.57 -11.75 9.09
N PRO A 37 0.68 -11.82 8.06
CA PRO A 37 -0.28 -12.92 7.89
C PRO A 37 0.31 -14.33 7.77
N TRP A 38 1.57 -14.45 7.36
CA TRP A 38 2.27 -15.73 7.18
C TRP A 38 3.22 -16.09 8.34
N ALA A 39 3.28 -15.29 9.42
CA ALA A 39 4.25 -15.48 10.49
C ALA A 39 4.15 -16.86 11.15
N ASP A 40 2.93 -17.38 11.35
CA ASP A 40 2.66 -18.67 11.97
C ASP A 40 2.95 -19.87 11.05
N GLN A 41 3.27 -19.63 9.77
CA GLN A 41 3.52 -20.68 8.78
C GLN A 41 5.00 -20.90 8.51
N VAL A 42 5.88 -20.16 9.20
CA VAL A 42 7.33 -20.18 8.97
C VAL A 42 8.10 -20.38 10.26
N GLU A 43 9.31 -20.93 10.15
CA GLU A 43 10.26 -20.94 11.26
C GLU A 43 10.95 -19.58 11.38
N ILE A 44 10.78 -18.88 12.50
CA ILE A 44 11.39 -17.57 12.77
C ILE A 44 12.64 -17.78 13.63
N VAL A 45 13.80 -17.41 13.07
CA VAL A 45 15.10 -17.45 13.77
C VAL A 45 15.62 -16.04 13.98
N LYS A 46 16.02 -15.72 15.21
CA LYS A 46 16.67 -14.45 15.54
C LYS A 46 18.17 -14.52 15.26
N GLY A 47 18.72 -13.54 14.53
CA GLY A 47 20.16 -13.40 14.30
C GLY A 47 20.48 -12.15 13.50
N ASP A 48 21.74 -11.75 13.51
CA ASP A 48 22.27 -10.60 12.76
C ASP A 48 23.37 -11.07 11.81
N LEU A 49 23.29 -10.70 10.53
CA LEU A 49 24.28 -11.07 9.51
C LEU A 49 25.68 -10.54 9.79
N SER A 50 25.80 -9.47 10.57
CA SER A 50 27.08 -8.92 11.02
C SER A 50 27.68 -9.68 12.22
N ASP A 51 26.86 -10.44 12.93
CA ASP A 51 27.27 -11.26 14.09
C ASP A 51 27.34 -12.75 13.70
N ARG A 52 28.57 -13.22 13.43
CA ARG A 52 28.85 -14.58 12.99
C ARG A 52 28.37 -15.66 14.01
N GLU A 53 28.43 -15.36 15.30
CA GLU A 53 28.06 -16.30 16.34
C GLU A 53 26.55 -16.53 16.35
N SER A 54 25.76 -15.47 16.14
CA SER A 54 24.29 -15.56 16.04
C SER A 54 23.80 -16.37 14.83
N LEU A 55 24.69 -16.66 13.87
CA LEU A 55 24.37 -17.40 12.65
C LEU A 55 24.82 -18.86 12.68
N ALA A 56 25.42 -19.36 13.76
CA ALA A 56 26.13 -20.64 13.80
C ALA A 56 25.30 -21.84 13.32
N THR A 57 24.01 -21.90 13.66
CA THR A 57 23.08 -22.98 13.33
C THR A 57 21.96 -22.60 12.36
N VAL A 58 21.93 -21.33 11.93
CA VAL A 58 20.82 -20.78 11.12
C VAL A 58 20.67 -21.50 9.78
N PHE A 59 21.77 -21.98 9.21
CA PHE A 59 21.81 -22.59 7.88
C PHE A 59 21.80 -24.13 7.90
N GLU A 60 21.74 -24.77 9.09
CA GLU A 60 21.59 -26.23 9.20
C GLU A 60 20.27 -26.69 8.57
N ASP A 61 20.32 -27.75 7.78
CA ASP A 61 19.18 -28.33 7.05
C ASP A 61 18.49 -27.35 6.07
N VAL A 62 19.26 -26.41 5.49
CA VAL A 62 18.79 -25.46 4.49
C VAL A 62 19.27 -25.88 3.11
N ASP A 63 18.35 -26.17 2.20
CA ASP A 63 18.66 -26.47 0.79
C ASP A 63 18.95 -25.19 -0.01
N VAL A 64 18.09 -24.18 0.10
CA VAL A 64 18.19 -22.94 -0.67
C VAL A 64 18.22 -21.72 0.25
N LEU A 65 19.23 -20.91 0.09
CA LEU A 65 19.44 -19.65 0.83
C LEU A 65 19.10 -18.45 -0.04
N TYR A 66 18.05 -17.70 0.32
CA TYR A 66 17.77 -16.40 -0.28
C TYR A 66 18.52 -15.29 0.46
N TYR A 67 19.37 -14.56 -0.25
CA TYR A 67 20.04 -13.37 0.27
C TYR A 67 19.38 -12.10 -0.29
N LEU A 68 18.45 -11.52 0.48
CA LEU A 68 17.64 -10.36 0.08
C LEU A 68 17.88 -9.14 0.97
N VAL A 69 18.88 -9.19 1.82
CA VAL A 69 19.24 -8.07 2.71
C VAL A 69 19.95 -6.98 1.94
N HIS A 70 19.51 -5.75 2.20
CA HIS A 70 20.12 -4.56 1.67
C HIS A 70 20.06 -3.45 2.72
N SER A 71 21.24 -2.92 3.09
CA SER A 71 21.37 -1.96 4.19
C SER A 71 21.26 -0.51 3.70
N MET A 72 20.26 -0.14 2.87
CA MET A 72 20.02 1.27 2.52
C MET A 72 19.62 2.06 3.78
N GLY A 73 20.26 3.19 4.01
CA GLY A 73 19.84 4.15 5.04
C GLY A 73 20.48 4.04 6.42
N SER A 74 21.40 3.12 6.66
CA SER A 74 22.19 3.13 7.90
C SER A 74 23.31 4.18 7.85
N SER A 75 23.36 5.06 8.84
CA SER A 75 24.43 6.04 9.02
C SER A 75 25.68 5.32 9.54
N GLY A 76 26.79 5.37 8.80
CA GLY A 76 28.05 4.80 9.24
C GLY A 76 28.87 4.17 8.12
N ASN A 77 29.78 3.24 8.46
CA ASN A 77 30.62 2.50 7.52
C ASN A 77 29.81 1.37 6.82
N PHE A 78 28.81 1.79 6.05
CA PHE A 78 27.83 0.98 5.34
C PHE A 78 28.46 -0.12 4.47
N ASP A 79 29.48 0.23 3.66
CA ASP A 79 30.09 -0.70 2.71
C ASP A 79 30.79 -1.86 3.43
N GLY A 80 31.50 -1.58 4.53
CA GLY A 80 32.22 -2.62 5.31
C GLY A 80 31.24 -3.64 5.92
N THR A 81 30.19 -3.18 6.57
CA THR A 81 29.21 -4.06 7.24
C THR A 81 28.44 -4.94 6.25
N GLU A 82 28.09 -4.41 5.05
CA GLU A 82 27.38 -5.19 4.03
C GLU A 82 28.25 -6.30 3.44
N LEU A 83 29.53 -6.00 3.17
CA LEU A 83 30.49 -6.97 2.65
C LEU A 83 30.81 -8.04 3.70
N ASP A 84 30.99 -7.66 4.96
CA ASP A 84 31.31 -8.61 6.03
C ASP A 84 30.10 -9.52 6.33
N SER A 85 28.87 -8.99 6.28
CA SER A 85 27.65 -9.80 6.34
C SER A 85 27.59 -10.83 5.20
N ALA A 86 27.92 -10.44 3.98
CA ALA A 86 27.94 -11.36 2.84
C ALA A 86 29.03 -12.44 3.00
N LYS A 87 30.22 -12.12 3.50
CA LYS A 87 31.29 -13.09 3.80
C LYS A 87 30.88 -14.07 4.90
N ASN A 88 30.26 -13.60 5.98
CA ASN A 88 29.76 -14.45 7.05
C ASN A 88 28.77 -15.47 6.50
N VAL A 89 27.78 -15.00 5.74
CA VAL A 89 26.75 -15.86 5.13
C VAL A 89 27.38 -16.85 4.15
N ALA A 90 28.25 -16.40 3.24
CA ALA A 90 28.94 -17.26 2.27
C ALA A 90 29.71 -18.41 2.95
N SER A 91 30.50 -18.07 3.96
CA SER A 91 31.30 -19.05 4.72
C SER A 91 30.46 -20.05 5.49
N LEU A 92 29.35 -19.60 6.14
CA LEU A 92 28.49 -20.47 6.94
C LEU A 92 27.56 -21.31 6.05
N ALA A 93 27.08 -20.78 4.93
CA ALA A 93 26.30 -21.53 3.96
C ALA A 93 27.12 -22.70 3.36
N LEU A 94 28.39 -22.47 3.03
CA LEU A 94 29.30 -23.52 2.56
C LEU A 94 29.51 -24.59 3.64
N LYS A 95 29.75 -24.17 4.89
CA LYS A 95 29.96 -25.09 6.03
C LYS A 95 28.69 -25.95 6.31
N ALA A 96 27.51 -25.39 6.13
CA ALA A 96 26.24 -26.07 6.33
C ALA A 96 25.80 -26.88 5.10
N ASN A 97 26.61 -26.97 4.04
CA ASN A 97 26.29 -27.68 2.78
C ASN A 97 25.01 -27.17 2.12
N VAL A 98 24.72 -25.87 2.18
CA VAL A 98 23.62 -25.27 1.44
C VAL A 98 23.80 -25.56 -0.05
N LYS A 99 22.75 -26.06 -0.72
CA LYS A 99 22.82 -26.50 -2.12
C LYS A 99 22.85 -25.34 -3.11
N ARG A 100 22.18 -24.22 -2.75
CA ARG A 100 22.04 -23.05 -3.61
C ARG A 100 21.87 -21.75 -2.84
N ILE A 101 22.50 -20.69 -3.36
CA ILE A 101 22.21 -19.31 -2.95
C ILE A 101 21.46 -18.61 -4.08
N VAL A 102 20.36 -17.93 -3.77
CA VAL A 102 19.65 -17.02 -4.66
C VAL A 102 19.82 -15.61 -4.14
N TYR A 103 20.47 -14.77 -4.93
CA TYR A 103 20.74 -13.36 -4.60
C TYR A 103 19.96 -12.44 -5.54
N LEU A 104 19.34 -11.39 -4.99
CA LEU A 104 18.74 -10.32 -5.77
C LEU A 104 19.59 -9.07 -5.70
N GLY A 105 20.31 -8.80 -6.79
CA GLY A 105 21.14 -7.61 -6.98
C GLY A 105 20.45 -6.52 -7.80
N GLY A 106 21.19 -5.42 -8.06
CA GLY A 106 20.75 -4.34 -8.95
C GLY A 106 21.42 -4.46 -10.32
N LEU A 107 20.61 -4.27 -11.36
CA LEU A 107 21.11 -4.19 -12.73
C LEU A 107 22.02 -2.97 -12.88
N HIS A 108 23.19 -3.18 -13.48
CA HIS A 108 24.19 -2.14 -13.67
C HIS A 108 25.02 -2.37 -14.93
N PRO A 109 25.51 -1.31 -15.59
CA PRO A 109 26.35 -1.44 -16.77
C PRO A 109 27.73 -2.04 -16.40
N ARG A 110 28.33 -2.74 -17.34
CA ARG A 110 29.66 -3.32 -17.22
C ARG A 110 30.74 -2.33 -17.69
N GLY A 111 31.91 -2.38 -17.11
CA GLY A 111 33.09 -1.63 -17.58
C GLY A 111 33.10 -0.14 -17.26
N VAL A 112 32.21 0.33 -16.35
CA VAL A 112 32.16 1.72 -15.89
C VAL A 112 32.36 1.81 -14.38
N THR A 113 32.81 2.96 -13.89
CA THR A 113 32.88 3.22 -12.44
C THR A 113 31.48 3.44 -11.90
N LEU A 114 31.01 2.48 -11.12
CA LEU A 114 29.67 2.47 -10.53
C LEU A 114 29.53 3.45 -9.38
N SER A 115 28.29 3.90 -9.09
CA SER A 115 27.97 4.58 -7.84
C SER A 115 28.32 3.70 -6.62
N ARG A 116 28.48 4.34 -5.46
CA ARG A 116 28.80 3.61 -4.21
C ARG A 116 27.83 2.47 -3.96
N HIS A 117 26.53 2.76 -4.12
CA HIS A 117 25.45 1.80 -3.94
C HIS A 117 25.53 0.61 -4.92
N LEU A 118 25.63 0.85 -6.22
CA LEU A 118 25.71 -0.23 -7.22
C LEU A 118 26.99 -1.05 -7.06
N ARG A 119 28.10 -0.41 -6.69
CA ARG A 119 29.37 -1.09 -6.42
C ARG A 119 29.27 -2.04 -5.22
N SER A 120 28.64 -1.61 -4.10
CA SER A 120 28.42 -2.49 -2.94
C SER A 120 27.60 -3.72 -3.33
N ARG A 121 26.51 -3.53 -4.08
CA ARG A 121 25.67 -4.65 -4.55
C ARG A 121 26.42 -5.61 -5.47
N ALA A 122 27.19 -5.09 -6.41
CA ALA A 122 28.02 -5.91 -7.29
C ALA A 122 29.08 -6.70 -6.49
N ALA A 123 29.70 -6.08 -5.47
CA ALA A 123 30.67 -6.73 -4.60
C ALA A 123 30.02 -7.84 -3.75
N VAL A 124 28.83 -7.63 -3.18
CA VAL A 124 28.06 -8.68 -2.48
C VAL A 124 27.78 -9.86 -3.43
N GLY A 125 27.29 -9.59 -4.63
CA GLY A 125 27.08 -10.64 -5.64
C GLY A 125 28.35 -11.44 -5.95
N SER A 126 29.49 -10.74 -6.09
CA SER A 126 30.79 -11.37 -6.31
C SER A 126 31.23 -12.26 -5.15
N ILE A 127 31.06 -11.82 -3.90
CA ILE A 127 31.36 -12.63 -2.69
C ILE A 127 30.53 -13.92 -2.67
N LEU A 128 29.23 -13.81 -2.95
CA LEU A 128 28.34 -14.98 -2.96
C LEU A 128 28.67 -15.96 -4.09
N LEU A 129 28.98 -15.46 -5.28
CA LEU A 129 29.44 -16.28 -6.41
C LEU A 129 30.78 -16.99 -6.16
N GLN A 130 31.63 -16.41 -5.32
CA GLN A 130 32.93 -16.99 -4.93
C GLN A 130 32.83 -17.84 -3.66
N SER A 131 31.67 -18.02 -3.07
CA SER A 131 31.48 -18.74 -1.81
C SER A 131 31.78 -20.24 -1.86
N GLY A 132 31.84 -20.83 -3.06
CA GLY A 132 31.88 -22.29 -3.24
C GLY A 132 30.48 -22.95 -3.25
N VAL A 133 29.41 -22.21 -2.95
CA VAL A 133 28.03 -22.66 -3.07
C VAL A 133 27.47 -22.21 -4.42
N PRO A 134 26.82 -23.07 -5.23
CA PRO A 134 26.16 -22.66 -6.46
C PRO A 134 25.25 -21.46 -6.24
N THR A 135 25.49 -20.35 -6.93
CA THR A 135 24.81 -19.08 -6.70
C THR A 135 24.15 -18.55 -7.95
N ILE A 136 22.86 -18.30 -7.89
CA ILE A 136 22.10 -17.60 -8.93
C ILE A 136 21.95 -16.14 -8.49
N ALA A 137 22.69 -15.22 -9.15
CA ALA A 137 22.62 -13.79 -8.87
C ALA A 137 21.72 -13.10 -9.90
N LEU A 138 20.48 -12.80 -9.52
CA LEU A 138 19.52 -12.07 -10.34
C LEU A 138 19.78 -10.57 -10.23
N GLN A 139 20.08 -9.88 -11.31
CA GLN A 139 20.25 -8.43 -11.36
C GLN A 139 18.99 -7.78 -11.93
N ALA A 140 18.21 -7.15 -11.08
CA ALA A 140 16.96 -6.50 -11.45
C ALA A 140 17.14 -5.01 -11.69
N GLY A 141 16.45 -4.48 -12.70
CA GLY A 141 16.27 -3.05 -12.91
C GLY A 141 15.37 -2.44 -11.84
N VAL A 142 14.76 -1.29 -12.16
CA VAL A 142 13.81 -0.62 -11.27
C VAL A 142 12.58 -1.48 -11.08
N VAL A 143 12.33 -1.91 -9.84
CA VAL A 143 11.16 -2.73 -9.50
C VAL A 143 9.91 -1.85 -9.38
N ILE A 144 8.87 -2.18 -10.14
CA ILE A 144 7.59 -1.48 -10.16
C ILE A 144 6.55 -2.26 -9.37
N GLY A 145 6.07 -1.63 -8.30
CA GLY A 145 5.02 -2.18 -7.44
C GLY A 145 4.75 -1.25 -6.25
N SER A 146 3.54 -1.28 -5.73
CA SER A 146 3.15 -0.48 -4.56
C SER A 146 4.06 -0.76 -3.37
N GLY A 147 4.63 0.29 -2.77
CA GLY A 147 5.58 0.19 -1.65
C GLY A 147 7.05 0.04 -2.06
N SER A 148 7.38 -0.15 -3.33
CA SER A 148 8.78 -0.14 -3.76
C SER A 148 9.33 1.28 -3.77
N THR A 149 10.50 1.51 -3.18
CA THR A 149 11.09 2.86 -3.04
C THR A 149 11.22 3.59 -4.38
N SER A 150 11.62 2.89 -5.42
CA SER A 150 11.78 3.49 -6.76
C SER A 150 10.43 3.86 -7.38
N PHE A 151 9.41 3.03 -7.24
CA PHE A 151 8.06 3.33 -7.71
C PHE A 151 7.45 4.50 -6.92
N GLU A 152 7.59 4.51 -5.60
CA GLU A 152 7.09 5.59 -4.76
C GLU A 152 7.78 6.93 -5.08
N MET A 153 9.07 6.91 -5.44
CA MET A 153 9.77 8.12 -5.90
C MET A 153 9.15 8.66 -7.20
N ILE A 154 8.94 7.80 -8.19
CA ILE A 154 8.28 8.18 -9.46
C ILE A 154 6.88 8.74 -9.17
N ARG A 155 6.13 8.08 -8.31
CA ARG A 155 4.78 8.49 -7.90
C ARG A 155 4.78 9.88 -7.27
N HIS A 156 5.51 10.07 -6.20
CA HIS A 156 5.52 11.33 -5.46
C HIS A 156 5.99 12.50 -6.33
N LEU A 157 7.06 12.33 -7.11
CA LEU A 157 7.54 13.37 -8.01
C LEU A 157 6.47 13.73 -9.06
N THR A 158 5.85 12.73 -9.68
CA THR A 158 4.87 12.95 -10.75
C THR A 158 3.56 13.55 -10.21
N GLU A 159 3.12 13.14 -9.02
CA GLU A 159 1.89 13.66 -8.42
C GLU A 159 2.03 15.10 -7.93
N VAL A 160 3.18 15.46 -7.37
CA VAL A 160 3.39 16.79 -6.76
C VAL A 160 3.76 17.84 -7.80
N LEU A 161 4.59 17.48 -8.78
CA LEU A 161 5.17 18.45 -9.70
C LEU A 161 4.37 18.55 -11.02
N PRO A 162 3.71 19.69 -11.31
CA PRO A 162 3.06 19.90 -12.61
C PRO A 162 4.07 20.13 -13.75
N TYR A 163 5.28 20.59 -13.42
CA TYR A 163 6.43 20.77 -14.30
C TYR A 163 7.66 20.20 -13.61
N MET A 164 8.50 19.48 -14.35
CA MET A 164 9.57 18.69 -13.79
C MET A 164 10.95 19.14 -14.28
N PRO A 165 11.65 20.01 -13.52
CA PRO A 165 13.07 20.24 -13.76
C PRO A 165 13.82 18.97 -13.38
N ALA A 166 14.61 18.43 -14.30
CA ALA A 166 15.28 17.16 -14.11
C ALA A 166 16.74 17.23 -14.54
N PRO A 167 17.64 16.43 -13.95
CA PRO A 167 19.00 16.28 -14.41
C PRO A 167 19.10 15.67 -15.81
N LYS A 168 20.27 15.78 -16.45
CA LYS A 168 20.50 15.21 -17.80
C LYS A 168 20.21 13.70 -17.87
N TRP A 169 20.48 12.97 -16.81
CA TRP A 169 20.27 11.52 -16.73
C TRP A 169 18.81 11.07 -16.74
N VAL A 170 17.82 11.99 -16.67
CA VAL A 170 16.41 11.68 -16.94
C VAL A 170 16.19 11.09 -18.33
N ARG A 171 17.17 11.26 -19.24
CA ARG A 171 17.19 10.72 -20.60
C ARG A 171 17.82 9.33 -20.69
N ASN A 172 18.48 8.84 -19.63
CA ASN A 172 19.07 7.51 -19.61
C ASN A 172 18.01 6.43 -19.77
N PHE A 173 18.40 5.35 -20.44
CA PHE A 173 17.55 4.18 -20.61
C PHE A 173 17.57 3.30 -19.36
N ILE A 174 16.41 2.74 -19.08
CA ILE A 174 16.21 1.81 -18.00
C ILE A 174 15.21 0.74 -18.43
N GLN A 175 15.38 -0.46 -17.91
CA GLN A 175 14.45 -1.57 -18.12
C GLN A 175 13.76 -1.91 -16.80
N PRO A 176 12.58 -1.31 -16.51
CA PRO A 176 11.83 -1.60 -15.30
C PRO A 176 11.26 -3.04 -15.35
N ILE A 177 11.08 -3.62 -14.18
CA ILE A 177 10.47 -4.94 -14.02
C ILE A 177 9.34 -4.90 -12.99
N ALA A 178 8.22 -5.57 -13.26
CA ALA A 178 7.15 -5.69 -12.30
C ALA A 178 7.57 -6.52 -11.08
N VAL A 179 7.14 -6.14 -9.89
CA VAL A 179 7.45 -6.91 -8.67
C VAL A 179 6.97 -8.35 -8.76
N ARG A 180 5.83 -8.61 -9.41
CA ARG A 180 5.31 -9.97 -9.64
C ARG A 180 6.28 -10.83 -10.45
N ASP A 181 6.94 -10.24 -11.45
CA ASP A 181 7.86 -10.95 -12.33
C ASP A 181 9.19 -11.20 -11.61
N VAL A 182 9.66 -10.27 -10.75
CA VAL A 182 10.80 -10.51 -9.86
C VAL A 182 10.52 -11.67 -8.91
N LEU A 183 9.33 -11.70 -8.30
CA LEU A 183 8.94 -12.78 -7.39
C LEU A 183 8.81 -14.12 -8.13
N TYR A 184 8.31 -14.11 -9.37
CA TYR A 184 8.27 -15.29 -10.23
C TYR A 184 9.67 -15.86 -10.46
N TYR A 185 10.63 -15.03 -10.87
CA TYR A 185 12.02 -15.46 -11.07
C TYR A 185 12.65 -15.97 -9.77
N LEU A 186 12.40 -15.32 -8.64
CA LEU A 186 12.92 -15.75 -7.35
C LEU A 186 12.40 -17.12 -6.94
N VAL A 187 11.09 -17.38 -7.07
CA VAL A 187 10.51 -18.70 -6.75
C VAL A 187 11.09 -19.76 -7.68
N LYS A 188 11.10 -19.50 -8.98
CA LYS A 188 11.60 -20.46 -9.97
C LYS A 188 13.10 -20.72 -9.89
N ALA A 189 13.90 -19.76 -9.39
CA ALA A 189 15.33 -19.96 -9.16
C ALA A 189 15.64 -21.05 -8.11
N ALA A 190 14.70 -21.36 -7.20
CA ALA A 190 14.86 -22.45 -6.27
C ALA A 190 14.73 -23.84 -6.94
N ASP A 191 13.91 -23.94 -7.99
CA ASP A 191 13.53 -25.19 -8.66
C ASP A 191 14.47 -25.59 -9.79
N ILE A 192 15.52 -24.80 -10.11
CA ILE A 192 16.47 -25.15 -11.17
C ILE A 192 17.33 -26.33 -10.72
N ASP A 193 17.37 -27.41 -11.51
CA ASP A 193 18.14 -28.60 -11.15
C ASP A 193 19.65 -28.41 -11.31
N GLU A 194 20.09 -27.63 -12.32
CA GLU A 194 21.50 -27.42 -12.59
C GLU A 194 22.18 -26.58 -11.50
N PRO A 195 23.42 -26.92 -11.12
CA PRO A 195 24.21 -26.17 -10.13
C PRO A 195 24.80 -24.89 -10.74
N LEU A 196 23.92 -23.98 -11.16
CA LEU A 196 24.32 -22.72 -11.79
C LEU A 196 25.06 -21.81 -10.81
N ASN A 197 26.19 -21.25 -11.28
CA ASN A 197 26.99 -20.29 -10.51
C ASN A 197 27.30 -19.08 -11.40
N ARG A 198 26.32 -18.20 -11.59
CA ARG A 198 26.47 -17.01 -12.44
C ARG A 198 25.41 -15.94 -12.16
N THR A 199 25.66 -14.78 -12.74
CA THR A 199 24.74 -13.64 -12.77
C THR A 199 23.82 -13.74 -13.98
N PHE A 200 22.55 -13.35 -13.79
CA PHE A 200 21.55 -13.18 -14.83
C PHE A 200 20.91 -11.81 -14.73
N ASP A 201 20.78 -11.12 -15.86
CA ASP A 201 20.03 -9.87 -15.93
C ASP A 201 18.54 -10.17 -16.06
N ILE A 202 17.72 -9.51 -15.22
CA ILE A 202 16.25 -9.60 -15.29
C ILE A 202 15.63 -8.23 -15.48
N GLY A 203 14.81 -8.09 -16.50
CA GLY A 203 14.10 -6.85 -16.85
C GLY A 203 12.73 -7.15 -17.42
N GLY A 204 11.82 -6.18 -17.34
CA GLY A 204 10.53 -6.28 -18.01
C GLY A 204 10.65 -6.14 -19.53
N PRO A 205 9.52 -6.21 -20.27
CA PRO A 205 9.54 -6.15 -21.72
C PRO A 205 9.84 -4.75 -22.29
N ASP A 206 9.72 -3.70 -21.45
CA ASP A 206 9.85 -2.32 -21.91
C ASP A 206 11.21 -1.74 -21.55
N VAL A 207 11.88 -1.12 -22.53
CA VAL A 207 13.05 -0.26 -22.31
C VAL A 207 12.62 1.19 -22.46
N LEU A 208 12.69 1.97 -21.39
CA LEU A 208 12.14 3.32 -21.30
C LEU A 208 13.19 4.30 -20.78
N ARG A 209 12.99 5.58 -21.05
CA ARG A 209 13.70 6.64 -20.34
C ARG A 209 12.99 6.99 -19.04
N TYR A 210 13.70 7.49 -18.03
CA TYR A 210 13.07 7.90 -16.77
C TYR A 210 11.92 8.89 -16.98
N GLY A 211 12.08 9.84 -17.91
CA GLY A 211 11.01 10.78 -18.27
C GLY A 211 9.77 10.10 -18.86
N GLN A 212 9.96 9.02 -19.64
CA GLN A 212 8.85 8.23 -20.17
C GLN A 212 8.15 7.43 -19.07
N MET A 213 8.90 6.92 -18.08
CA MET A 213 8.31 6.25 -16.92
C MET A 213 7.44 7.22 -16.10
N MET A 214 7.93 8.42 -15.81
CA MET A 214 7.16 9.45 -15.11
C MET A 214 5.88 9.81 -15.85
N ASN A 215 5.96 10.03 -17.16
CA ASN A 215 4.79 10.32 -17.98
C ASN A 215 3.85 9.12 -18.16
N GLY A 216 4.38 7.92 -18.21
CA GLY A 216 3.59 6.68 -18.18
C GLY A 216 2.79 6.55 -16.88
N TYR A 217 3.43 6.86 -15.73
CA TYR A 217 2.73 6.95 -14.45
C TYR A 217 1.63 8.01 -14.47
N ALA A 218 1.93 9.23 -14.95
CA ALA A 218 0.95 10.31 -15.00
C ALA A 218 -0.33 9.89 -15.72
N VAL A 219 -0.20 9.26 -16.87
CA VAL A 219 -1.34 8.78 -17.67
C VAL A 219 -2.17 7.75 -16.92
N GLU A 220 -1.55 6.73 -16.31
CA GLU A 220 -2.27 5.69 -15.56
C GLU A 220 -2.92 6.24 -14.28
N ALA A 221 -2.32 7.25 -13.65
CA ALA A 221 -2.88 7.96 -12.50
C ALA A 221 -3.99 8.96 -12.86
N GLY A 222 -4.30 9.16 -14.16
CA GLY A 222 -5.28 10.13 -14.65
C GLY A 222 -4.80 11.58 -14.51
N LEU A 223 -3.50 11.81 -14.57
CA LEU A 223 -2.87 13.12 -14.57
C LEU A 223 -2.46 13.51 -15.99
N HIS A 224 -2.34 14.82 -16.24
CA HIS A 224 -1.72 15.30 -17.47
C HIS A 224 -0.23 14.90 -17.52
N GLN A 225 0.29 14.67 -18.73
CA GLN A 225 1.72 14.46 -18.91
C GLN A 225 2.50 15.68 -18.42
N ARG A 226 3.65 15.42 -17.80
CA ARG A 226 4.50 16.47 -17.21
C ARG A 226 5.50 16.95 -18.24
N PRO A 227 5.56 18.27 -18.53
CA PRO A 227 6.69 18.85 -19.25
C PRO A 227 7.97 18.62 -18.44
N ILE A 228 8.96 17.94 -19.03
CA ILE A 228 10.24 17.62 -18.37
C ILE A 228 11.34 18.42 -19.06
N ALA A 229 11.96 19.36 -18.31
CA ALA A 229 13.11 20.11 -18.77
C ALA A 229 14.39 19.55 -18.15
N SER A 230 15.29 19.10 -19.02
CA SER A 230 16.62 18.64 -18.61
C SER A 230 17.54 19.84 -18.37
N LEU A 231 17.93 20.07 -17.11
CA LEU A 231 18.80 21.16 -16.71
C LEU A 231 20.25 20.67 -16.52
N PRO A 232 21.24 21.33 -17.10
CA PRO A 232 22.64 20.90 -17.04
C PRO A 232 23.29 21.06 -15.65
N VAL A 233 22.71 21.92 -14.81
CA VAL A 233 23.26 22.30 -13.48
C VAL A 233 22.76 21.40 -12.35
N PHE A 234 21.82 20.49 -12.59
CA PHE A 234 21.27 19.60 -11.57
C PHE A 234 22.27 18.46 -11.27
N THR A 235 23.08 18.66 -10.24
CA THR A 235 23.94 17.60 -9.69
C THR A 235 23.10 16.57 -8.93
N PRO A 236 23.58 15.33 -8.72
CA PRO A 236 22.87 14.32 -7.90
C PRO A 236 22.56 14.83 -6.50
N TRP A 237 23.46 15.63 -5.91
CA TRP A 237 23.26 16.24 -4.60
C TRP A 237 22.07 17.23 -4.61
N LEU A 238 22.01 18.15 -5.57
CA LEU A 238 20.87 19.07 -5.71
C LEU A 238 19.57 18.33 -5.98
N ALA A 239 19.60 17.31 -6.85
CA ALA A 239 18.44 16.47 -7.12
C ALA A 239 17.94 15.75 -5.86
N SER A 240 18.85 15.26 -5.00
CA SER A 240 18.47 14.61 -3.75
C SER A 240 17.83 15.57 -2.74
N GLN A 241 18.31 16.84 -2.65
CA GLN A 241 17.68 17.86 -1.81
C GLN A 241 16.26 18.17 -2.31
N TRP A 242 16.11 18.31 -3.63
CA TRP A 242 14.82 18.57 -4.25
C TRP A 242 13.83 17.43 -4.03
N VAL A 243 14.23 16.18 -4.23
CA VAL A 243 13.40 14.99 -3.97
C VAL A 243 12.96 14.93 -2.50
N ASN A 244 13.87 15.20 -1.56
CA ASN A 244 13.55 15.23 -0.13
C ASN A 244 12.53 16.33 0.23
N LEU A 245 12.55 17.46 -0.48
CA LEU A 245 11.59 18.56 -0.26
C LEU A 245 10.18 18.20 -0.77
N VAL A 246 10.09 17.48 -1.90
CA VAL A 246 8.81 17.22 -2.58
C VAL A 246 8.24 15.82 -2.32
N SER A 247 9.00 14.93 -1.69
CA SER A 247 8.56 13.57 -1.37
C SER A 247 8.80 13.23 0.11
N PRO A 248 8.01 12.32 0.72
CA PRO A 248 8.21 11.86 2.09
C PRO A 248 9.33 10.81 2.21
N ILE A 249 9.99 10.45 1.11
CA ILE A 249 11.03 9.42 1.11
C ILE A 249 12.25 9.92 1.89
N PRO A 250 12.74 9.17 2.89
CA PRO A 250 13.90 9.56 3.65
C PRO A 250 15.13 9.80 2.76
N ARG A 251 15.85 10.87 3.04
CA ARG A 251 17.03 11.27 2.27
C ARG A 251 18.09 10.17 2.16
N SER A 252 18.25 9.37 3.21
CA SER A 252 19.15 8.22 3.24
C SER A 252 18.85 7.15 2.20
N LEU A 253 17.58 7.04 1.78
CA LEU A 253 17.15 6.13 0.71
C LEU A 253 17.16 6.83 -0.67
N ALA A 254 16.80 8.10 -0.73
CA ALA A 254 16.73 8.84 -1.98
C ALA A 254 18.10 9.04 -2.64
N ILE A 255 19.16 9.36 -1.85
CA ILE A 255 20.51 9.62 -2.37
C ILE A 255 21.07 8.43 -3.15
N PRO A 256 21.17 7.19 -2.59
CA PRO A 256 21.72 6.05 -3.32
C PRO A 256 20.95 5.73 -4.62
N ILE A 257 19.64 5.89 -4.59
CA ILE A 257 18.79 5.68 -5.78
C ILE A 257 19.14 6.72 -6.84
N ILE A 258 19.12 8.02 -6.49
CA ILE A 258 19.42 9.11 -7.43
C ILE A 258 20.83 8.98 -8.02
N GLU A 259 21.82 8.59 -7.24
CA GLU A 259 23.18 8.31 -7.74
C GLU A 259 23.18 7.16 -8.76
N SER A 260 22.34 6.15 -8.55
CA SER A 260 22.22 5.01 -9.48
C SER A 260 21.52 5.38 -10.79
N LEU A 261 20.65 6.40 -10.78
CA LEU A 261 19.94 6.87 -11.99
C LEU A 261 20.89 7.49 -13.04
N GLN A 262 22.11 7.84 -12.67
CA GLN A 262 23.12 8.37 -13.61
C GLN A 262 23.57 7.34 -14.64
N PHE A 263 23.31 6.06 -14.41
CA PHE A 263 23.70 4.95 -15.28
C PHE A 263 22.51 4.44 -16.07
N GLU A 264 22.79 3.96 -17.27
CA GLU A 264 21.81 3.18 -18.03
C GLU A 264 21.73 1.77 -17.44
N CYS A 265 20.52 1.35 -17.08
CA CYS A 265 20.25 0.06 -16.47
C CYS A 265 19.31 -0.74 -17.35
N VAL A 266 19.87 -1.32 -18.41
CA VAL A 266 19.19 -2.18 -19.38
C VAL A 266 19.85 -3.56 -19.35
N ALA A 267 19.06 -4.62 -19.39
CA ALA A 267 19.56 -5.99 -19.42
C ALA A 267 20.47 -6.19 -20.63
N SER A 268 21.65 -6.70 -20.40
CA SER A 268 22.67 -6.96 -21.42
C SER A 268 22.52 -8.35 -22.05
N GLU A 269 21.74 -9.22 -21.40
CA GLU A 269 21.46 -10.59 -21.83
C GLU A 269 20.10 -11.03 -21.33
N HIS A 270 19.61 -12.17 -21.81
CA HIS A 270 18.33 -12.77 -21.44
C HIS A 270 18.46 -14.29 -21.21
N ASP A 271 19.65 -14.76 -20.87
CA ASP A 271 19.98 -16.19 -20.73
C ASP A 271 19.14 -16.89 -19.67
N ILE A 272 18.61 -16.15 -18.70
CA ILE A 272 17.74 -16.70 -17.65
C ILE A 272 16.55 -17.47 -18.25
N ARG A 273 16.05 -17.07 -19.43
CA ARG A 273 14.91 -17.70 -20.11
C ARG A 273 15.19 -19.16 -20.54
N THR A 274 16.45 -19.53 -20.65
CA THR A 274 16.85 -20.91 -20.92
C THR A 274 16.50 -21.83 -19.76
N TYR A 275 16.55 -21.31 -18.53
CA TYR A 275 16.33 -22.05 -17.29
C TYR A 275 14.95 -21.77 -16.68
N ILE A 276 14.47 -20.55 -16.83
CA ILE A 276 13.17 -20.09 -16.32
C ILE A 276 12.42 -19.45 -17.50
N PRO A 277 11.53 -20.20 -18.18
CA PRO A 277 10.68 -19.64 -19.22
C PRO A 277 9.84 -18.47 -18.70
N ASP A 278 9.50 -17.54 -19.58
CA ASP A 278 8.61 -16.44 -19.22
C ASP A 278 7.27 -16.98 -18.69
N PRO A 279 6.62 -16.29 -17.74
CA PRO A 279 5.32 -16.69 -17.21
C PRO A 279 4.25 -16.73 -18.31
N VAL A 280 3.18 -17.48 -18.09
CA VAL A 280 2.04 -17.54 -19.01
C VAL A 280 1.51 -16.13 -19.25
N GLY A 281 1.41 -15.73 -20.52
CA GLY A 281 1.06 -14.36 -20.92
C GLY A 281 2.24 -13.38 -21.00
N GLY A 282 3.48 -13.84 -20.77
CA GLY A 282 4.70 -13.04 -20.81
C GLY A 282 4.93 -12.15 -19.59
N LEU A 283 6.05 -11.43 -19.61
CA LEU A 283 6.39 -10.47 -18.57
C LEU A 283 5.46 -9.25 -18.62
N THR A 284 5.24 -8.64 -17.45
CA THR A 284 4.31 -7.53 -17.30
C THR A 284 4.94 -6.21 -17.77
N GLY A 285 4.33 -5.55 -18.76
CA GLY A 285 4.76 -4.25 -19.24
C GLY A 285 4.61 -3.15 -18.19
N TYR A 286 5.40 -2.08 -18.33
CA TYR A 286 5.49 -0.98 -17.36
C TYR A 286 4.13 -0.35 -17.01
N ARG A 287 3.34 0.02 -18.02
CA ARG A 287 2.03 0.66 -17.80
C ARG A 287 1.05 -0.25 -17.06
N ARG A 288 1.04 -1.55 -17.39
CA ARG A 288 0.22 -2.53 -16.66
C ARG A 288 0.69 -2.67 -15.21
N SER A 289 2.01 -2.69 -14.98
CA SER A 289 2.58 -2.74 -13.62
C SER A 289 2.16 -1.53 -12.77
N VAL A 290 2.20 -0.34 -13.37
CA VAL A 290 1.73 0.90 -12.71
C VAL A 290 0.24 0.83 -12.39
N ARG A 291 -0.59 0.37 -13.33
CA ARG A 291 -2.04 0.23 -13.13
C ARG A 291 -2.35 -0.73 -11.99
N LEU A 292 -1.74 -1.91 -11.98
CA LEU A 292 -1.90 -2.88 -10.90
C LEU A 292 -1.46 -2.32 -9.54
N ALA A 293 -0.34 -1.58 -9.49
CA ALA A 293 0.11 -0.93 -8.28
C ALA A 293 -0.90 0.13 -7.78
N LEU A 294 -1.47 0.94 -8.67
CA LEU A 294 -2.48 1.94 -8.34
C LEU A 294 -3.81 1.32 -7.89
N GLU A 295 -4.25 0.24 -8.53
CA GLU A 295 -5.46 -0.49 -8.16
C GLU A 295 -5.32 -1.08 -6.75
N LYS A 296 -4.21 -1.75 -6.48
CA LYS A 296 -3.95 -2.34 -5.16
C LYS A 296 -3.90 -1.29 -4.06
N MET A 297 -3.29 -0.15 -4.32
CA MET A 297 -3.26 0.96 -3.38
C MET A 297 -4.67 1.47 -3.06
N ARG A 298 -5.58 1.51 -4.03
CA ARG A 298 -6.97 1.94 -3.82
C ARG A 298 -7.79 0.93 -3.01
N THR A 299 -7.63 -0.36 -3.28
CA THR A 299 -8.37 -1.43 -2.59
C THR A 299 -7.85 -1.68 -1.18
N GLY A 300 -6.55 -1.63 -0.95
CA GLY A 300 -5.94 -1.90 0.36
C GLY A 300 -6.18 -0.82 1.42
N GLN A 301 -6.58 0.39 1.04
CA GLN A 301 -6.80 1.50 1.99
C GLN A 301 -8.27 1.81 2.26
N VAL A 302 -9.18 1.26 1.48
CA VAL A 302 -10.61 1.33 1.71
C VAL A 302 -11.02 0.01 2.36
N GLU A 303 -11.22 0.02 3.66
CA GLU A 303 -11.47 -1.13 4.55
C GLU A 303 -12.72 -1.93 4.24
N THR A 304 -13.01 -2.37 3.05
CA THR A 304 -14.15 -3.26 2.85
C THR A 304 -14.32 -3.80 1.45
N SER A 305 -13.35 -4.44 0.93
CA SER A 305 -13.60 -5.26 -0.23
C SER A 305 -12.94 -6.62 -0.01
N TRP A 306 -13.57 -7.43 0.87
CA TRP A 306 -13.26 -8.85 0.99
C TRP A 306 -13.65 -9.64 -0.27
N GLN A 307 -14.33 -8.98 -1.24
CA GLN A 307 -14.83 -9.62 -2.46
C GLN A 307 -13.99 -9.33 -3.72
N ASP A 308 -13.05 -8.37 -3.69
CA ASP A 308 -12.23 -8.01 -4.86
C ASP A 308 -10.73 -8.28 -4.68
N SER A 309 -10.34 -9.13 -3.73
CA SER A 309 -8.94 -9.50 -3.50
C SER A 309 -8.36 -10.43 -4.58
N ASP A 310 -9.19 -10.97 -5.46
CA ASP A 310 -8.79 -11.89 -6.51
C ASP A 310 -8.68 -11.22 -7.90
N VAL A 311 -7.91 -10.15 -7.99
CA VAL A 311 -7.36 -9.77 -9.31
C VAL A 311 -6.20 -10.72 -9.59
N GLU A 312 -6.45 -11.73 -10.41
CA GLU A 312 -5.46 -12.72 -10.81
C GLU A 312 -4.18 -12.04 -11.30
N GLY A 313 -3.09 -12.19 -10.55
CA GLY A 313 -1.79 -11.61 -10.85
C GLY A 313 -1.50 -10.22 -10.29
N ALA A 314 -2.32 -9.66 -9.40
CA ALA A 314 -1.95 -8.46 -8.65
C ALA A 314 -0.80 -8.75 -7.66
N PRO A 315 0.10 -7.78 -7.38
CA PRO A 315 1.10 -7.93 -6.33
C PRO A 315 0.43 -8.14 -4.97
N ALA A 316 1.11 -8.86 -4.09
CA ALA A 316 0.65 -9.11 -2.73
C ALA A 316 0.29 -7.82 -1.97
N ASP A 317 -0.55 -7.94 -0.95
CA ASP A 317 -1.06 -6.85 -0.11
C ASP A 317 0.06 -6.01 0.52
N THR A 318 -0.30 -4.79 0.96
CA THR A 318 0.57 -3.99 1.82
C THR A 318 0.86 -4.77 3.09
N LEU A 319 2.14 -4.83 3.46
CA LEU A 319 2.58 -5.52 4.67
C LEU A 319 2.74 -4.52 5.82
N PRO A 320 2.53 -4.93 7.08
CA PRO A 320 2.83 -4.10 8.24
C PRO A 320 4.29 -3.63 8.30
N SER A 321 5.18 -4.35 7.60
CA SER A 321 6.60 -4.00 7.47
C SER A 321 6.91 -3.01 6.35
N ASP A 322 5.93 -2.64 5.51
CA ASP A 322 6.14 -1.62 4.49
C ASP A 322 6.33 -0.25 5.17
N PRO A 323 7.16 0.62 4.61
CA PRO A 323 7.40 1.94 5.20
C PRO A 323 6.15 2.83 5.20
N ASP A 324 6.00 3.71 6.19
CA ASP A 324 4.86 4.65 6.32
C ASP A 324 4.68 5.60 5.13
N TRP A 325 5.74 5.83 4.35
CA TRP A 325 5.69 6.64 3.13
C TRP A 325 5.28 5.84 1.88
N ALA A 326 5.15 4.52 1.99
CA ALA A 326 4.66 3.67 0.92
C ALA A 326 3.13 3.78 0.79
N GLY A 327 2.63 3.63 -0.43
CA GLY A 327 1.20 3.67 -0.70
C GLY A 327 0.64 5.08 -0.97
N HIS A 328 -0.70 5.20 -1.10
CA HIS A 328 -1.35 6.48 -1.39
C HIS A 328 -1.19 7.49 -0.26
N THR A 329 -1.00 8.76 -0.62
CA THR A 329 -1.30 9.84 0.31
C THR A 329 -2.81 9.85 0.53
N VAL A 330 -3.24 9.47 1.72
CA VAL A 330 -4.65 9.51 2.13
C VAL A 330 -4.79 10.53 3.23
N TYR A 331 -5.70 11.45 3.04
CA TYR A 331 -6.09 12.36 4.10
C TYR A 331 -7.34 11.85 4.77
N THR A 332 -7.29 11.71 6.09
CA THR A 332 -8.41 11.22 6.88
C THR A 332 -8.79 12.23 7.95
N ASN A 333 -10.08 12.31 8.24
CA ASN A 333 -10.61 12.99 9.42
C ASN A 333 -11.46 11.97 10.18
N LEU A 334 -10.96 11.53 11.32
CA LEU A 334 -11.59 10.51 12.17
C LEU A 334 -12.25 11.19 13.39
N GLN A 335 -13.51 10.89 13.61
CA GLN A 335 -14.27 11.29 14.79
C GLN A 335 -14.85 10.05 15.47
N ILE A 336 -14.58 9.90 16.76
CA ILE A 336 -15.14 8.82 17.58
C ILE A 336 -15.97 9.49 18.68
N ARG A 337 -17.19 9.00 18.89
CA ARG A 337 -18.09 9.44 19.96
C ARG A 337 -18.69 8.23 20.66
N GLU A 338 -18.88 8.37 21.95
CA GLU A 338 -19.59 7.40 22.76
C GLU A 338 -20.90 8.02 23.22
N THR A 339 -21.96 7.21 23.26
CA THR A 339 -23.30 7.62 23.69
C THR A 339 -23.99 6.45 24.39
N ASP A 340 -24.90 6.76 25.31
CA ASP A 340 -25.72 5.76 26.01
C ASP A 340 -26.93 5.29 25.16
N ALA A 341 -27.18 5.93 24.03
CA ALA A 341 -28.19 5.47 23.07
C ALA A 341 -27.82 4.09 22.50
N ARG A 342 -28.84 3.26 22.24
CA ARG A 342 -28.64 1.91 21.69
C ARG A 342 -28.12 1.99 20.25
N PRO A 343 -27.36 1.00 19.75
CA PRO A 343 -26.86 0.97 18.38
C PRO A 343 -27.94 1.20 17.31
N GLY A 344 -29.14 0.66 17.50
CA GLY A 344 -30.25 0.82 16.57
C GLY A 344 -30.80 2.27 16.52
N ASP A 345 -30.74 3.00 17.61
CA ASP A 345 -31.21 4.39 17.66
C ASP A 345 -30.21 5.32 16.95
N VAL A 346 -28.90 5.13 17.20
CA VAL A 346 -27.84 5.83 16.45
C VAL A 346 -27.91 5.51 14.96
N TRP A 347 -28.15 4.24 14.61
CA TRP A 347 -28.28 3.82 13.21
C TRP A 347 -29.46 4.48 12.52
N ARG A 348 -30.60 4.62 13.16
CA ARG A 348 -31.79 5.30 12.61
C ARG A 348 -31.46 6.75 12.24
N VAL A 349 -30.73 7.46 13.08
CA VAL A 349 -30.25 8.82 12.80
C VAL A 349 -29.31 8.84 11.60
N ILE A 350 -28.35 7.88 11.51
CA ILE A 350 -27.44 7.76 10.37
C ILE A 350 -28.20 7.46 9.09
N GLU A 351 -29.15 6.53 9.11
CA GLU A 351 -29.94 6.17 7.96
C GLU A 351 -30.88 7.30 7.51
N GLY A 352 -31.25 8.21 8.45
CA GLY A 352 -32.03 9.43 8.20
C GLY A 352 -31.25 10.62 7.62
N ILE A 353 -29.95 10.53 7.43
CA ILE A 353 -29.10 11.66 7.00
C ILE A 353 -29.40 12.15 5.58
N GLY A 354 -29.29 13.46 5.33
CA GLY A 354 -29.53 14.10 4.03
C GLY A 354 -30.99 14.42 3.76
N GLY A 355 -31.29 14.98 2.58
CA GLY A 355 -32.64 15.45 2.24
C GLY A 355 -33.13 16.51 3.22
N ASP A 356 -34.41 16.38 3.68
CA ASP A 356 -35.07 17.34 4.57
C ASP A 356 -34.43 17.36 5.98
N ASN A 357 -33.87 16.25 6.45
CA ASN A 357 -33.18 16.15 7.73
C ASN A 357 -31.79 16.81 7.73
N GLY A 358 -31.23 17.07 6.55
CA GLY A 358 -29.93 17.68 6.37
C GLY A 358 -28.75 16.82 6.87
N TRP A 359 -27.60 17.46 7.09
CA TRP A 359 -26.33 16.79 7.45
C TRP A 359 -25.97 16.96 8.93
N TYR A 360 -26.94 17.27 9.78
CA TYR A 360 -26.80 17.46 11.23
C TYR A 360 -25.72 18.48 11.67
N SER A 361 -25.10 19.24 10.75
CA SER A 361 -24.12 20.29 11.07
C SER A 361 -24.14 21.40 10.01
N PHE A 362 -24.03 22.64 10.47
CA PHE A 362 -23.79 23.84 9.67
C PHE A 362 -24.47 23.87 8.29
N PRO A 363 -25.81 23.99 8.20
CA PRO A 363 -26.54 23.95 6.93
C PRO A 363 -26.02 24.94 5.90
N LEU A 364 -25.57 26.12 6.36
CA LEU A 364 -24.99 27.15 5.49
C LEU A 364 -23.69 26.69 4.83
N ALA A 365 -22.83 25.98 5.54
CA ALA A 365 -21.56 25.47 4.99
C ALA A 365 -21.80 24.45 3.88
N TRP A 366 -22.78 23.56 4.07
CA TRP A 366 -23.18 22.59 3.04
C TRP A 366 -23.84 23.27 1.83
N ALA A 367 -24.67 24.32 2.06
CA ALA A 367 -25.27 25.10 0.99
C ALA A 367 -24.19 25.83 0.15
N VAL A 368 -23.23 26.49 0.79
CA VAL A 368 -22.08 27.12 0.13
C VAL A 368 -21.26 26.10 -0.66
N ARG A 369 -21.01 24.92 -0.07
CA ARG A 369 -20.30 23.83 -0.74
C ARG A 369 -21.04 23.36 -2.01
N GLY A 370 -22.36 23.16 -1.91
CA GLY A 370 -23.18 22.78 -3.05
C GLY A 370 -23.22 23.83 -4.16
N TRP A 371 -23.20 25.13 -3.79
CA TRP A 371 -23.13 26.22 -4.76
C TRP A 371 -21.77 26.27 -5.46
N MET A 372 -20.67 26.08 -4.71
CA MET A 372 -19.31 26.00 -5.28
C MET A 372 -19.19 24.82 -6.25
N ASP A 373 -19.77 23.65 -5.92
CA ASP A 373 -19.76 22.49 -6.80
C ASP A 373 -20.50 22.76 -8.11
N LYS A 374 -21.66 23.45 -8.06
CA LYS A 374 -22.40 23.89 -9.26
C LYS A 374 -21.57 24.86 -10.11
N ALA A 375 -20.85 25.80 -9.50
CA ALA A 375 -20.03 26.78 -10.21
C ALA A 375 -18.93 26.12 -11.07
N VAL A 376 -18.43 24.96 -10.63
CA VAL A 376 -17.44 24.13 -11.38
C VAL A 376 -18.12 23.03 -12.23
N GLY A 377 -19.45 23.05 -12.36
CA GLY A 377 -20.23 22.12 -13.17
C GLY A 377 -20.41 20.74 -12.52
N GLY A 378 -20.41 20.67 -11.20
CA GLY A 378 -20.76 19.49 -10.40
C GLY A 378 -22.27 19.36 -10.16
N VAL A 379 -22.67 18.31 -9.41
CA VAL A 379 -24.08 17.95 -9.18
C VAL A 379 -24.82 18.87 -8.20
N GLY A 380 -24.11 19.55 -7.30
CA GLY A 380 -24.68 20.38 -6.24
C GLY A 380 -25.65 19.62 -5.30
N LEU A 381 -26.41 20.36 -4.46
CA LEU A 381 -27.37 19.80 -3.49
C LEU A 381 -28.73 19.40 -4.08
N ARG A 382 -28.83 18.96 -5.32
CA ARG A 382 -30.14 18.87 -6.00
C ARG A 382 -30.82 17.51 -5.98
N ARG A 383 -30.20 16.45 -5.46
CA ARG A 383 -30.74 15.09 -5.68
C ARG A 383 -31.75 14.63 -4.63
N GLY A 384 -31.80 15.24 -3.45
CA GLY A 384 -32.71 14.81 -2.39
C GLY A 384 -32.52 13.35 -1.98
N ARG A 385 -33.50 12.79 -1.31
CA ARG A 385 -33.59 11.37 -0.94
C ARG A 385 -34.67 10.68 -1.77
N ARG A 386 -34.42 9.41 -2.14
CA ARG A 386 -35.41 8.56 -2.81
C ARG A 386 -36.45 8.04 -1.83
N ASN A 387 -36.04 7.67 -0.63
CA ASN A 387 -36.86 7.20 0.46
C ASN A 387 -36.46 7.94 1.75
N PRO A 388 -37.40 8.52 2.52
CA PRO A 388 -37.12 9.27 3.74
C PRO A 388 -36.52 8.41 4.85
N ASP A 389 -36.88 7.12 4.92
CA ASP A 389 -36.58 6.26 6.07
C ASP A 389 -35.46 5.27 5.79
N HIS A 390 -35.23 4.85 4.54
CA HIS A 390 -34.29 3.81 4.19
C HIS A 390 -33.36 4.20 3.06
N LEU A 391 -32.09 3.77 3.19
CA LEU A 391 -31.06 3.89 2.17
C LEU A 391 -30.78 2.53 1.52
N HIS A 392 -30.47 2.55 0.22
CA HIS A 392 -30.01 1.38 -0.53
C HIS A 392 -28.72 1.70 -1.26
N THR A 393 -27.90 0.68 -1.49
CA THR A 393 -26.71 0.80 -2.33
C THR A 393 -27.09 1.36 -3.70
N GLY A 394 -26.38 2.40 -4.14
CA GLY A 394 -26.66 3.11 -5.39
C GLY A 394 -27.57 4.33 -5.23
N ASP A 395 -28.20 4.57 -4.07
CA ASP A 395 -29.02 5.77 -3.86
C ASP A 395 -28.15 7.04 -3.88
N ALA A 396 -28.70 8.08 -4.53
CA ALA A 396 -28.13 9.41 -4.49
C ALA A 396 -28.61 10.15 -3.23
N LEU A 397 -27.68 10.73 -2.49
CA LEU A 397 -27.92 11.46 -1.27
C LEU A 397 -27.23 12.83 -1.39
N ASP A 398 -27.96 13.84 -1.85
CA ASP A 398 -27.41 15.14 -2.23
C ASP A 398 -26.26 15.04 -3.25
N PHE A 399 -25.03 15.30 -2.86
CA PHE A 399 -23.81 15.14 -3.68
C PHE A 399 -23.02 13.88 -3.33
N TRP A 400 -23.62 12.96 -2.58
CA TRP A 400 -23.06 11.65 -2.24
C TRP A 400 -23.84 10.53 -2.94
N ARG A 401 -23.17 9.39 -3.08
CA ARG A 401 -23.81 8.13 -3.48
C ARG A 401 -23.55 7.06 -2.44
N VAL A 402 -24.58 6.36 -2.05
CA VAL A 402 -24.45 5.19 -1.18
C VAL A 402 -23.69 4.10 -1.94
N GLU A 403 -22.45 3.85 -1.54
CA GLU A 403 -21.59 2.83 -2.14
C GLU A 403 -21.76 1.49 -1.43
N GLN A 404 -21.89 1.53 -0.11
CA GLN A 404 -22.08 0.34 0.71
C GLN A 404 -22.94 0.65 1.94
N ILE A 405 -23.83 -0.28 2.29
CA ILE A 405 -24.60 -0.23 3.51
C ILE A 405 -24.67 -1.63 4.13
N LYS A 406 -24.30 -1.74 5.42
CA LYS A 406 -24.60 -2.88 6.27
C LYS A 406 -25.55 -2.37 7.36
N ARG A 407 -26.83 -2.67 7.23
CA ARG A 407 -27.86 -2.14 8.14
C ARG A 407 -27.55 -2.41 9.60
N GLY A 408 -27.71 -1.39 10.41
CA GLY A 408 -27.42 -1.44 11.85
C GLY A 408 -25.94 -1.23 12.23
N SER A 409 -24.99 -1.21 11.26
CA SER A 409 -23.57 -1.17 11.62
C SER A 409 -22.69 -0.26 10.76
N PHE A 410 -22.94 -0.14 9.44
CA PHE A 410 -22.01 0.57 8.57
C PHE A 410 -22.67 1.20 7.34
N LEU A 411 -22.30 2.47 7.07
CA LEU A 411 -22.66 3.21 5.86
C LEU A 411 -21.44 3.86 5.25
N ARG A 412 -21.22 3.64 3.94
CA ARG A 412 -20.20 4.33 3.14
C ARG A 412 -20.86 5.13 2.03
N LEU A 413 -20.50 6.39 1.98
CA LEU A 413 -20.91 7.35 0.98
C LEU A 413 -19.72 7.78 0.13
N ARG A 414 -19.83 7.67 -1.19
CA ARG A 414 -18.86 8.19 -2.15
C ARG A 414 -19.26 9.57 -2.63
N ALA A 415 -18.33 10.51 -2.62
CA ALA A 415 -18.58 11.86 -3.15
C ALA A 415 -18.72 11.84 -4.68
N GLU A 416 -19.79 12.47 -5.18
CA GLU A 416 -20.03 12.73 -6.60
C GLU A 416 -19.76 14.19 -6.98
N MET A 417 -19.44 15.02 -6.00
CA MET A 417 -19.00 16.39 -6.24
C MET A 417 -17.66 16.42 -6.99
N LYS A 418 -17.45 17.48 -7.78
CA LYS A 418 -16.18 17.72 -8.48
C LYS A 418 -15.09 18.16 -7.51
N VAL A 419 -14.33 17.19 -7.03
CA VAL A 419 -13.14 17.41 -6.19
C VAL A 419 -11.92 16.82 -6.89
N PRO A 420 -10.72 17.35 -6.64
CA PRO A 420 -9.50 16.88 -7.29
C PRO A 420 -8.99 15.57 -6.63
N GLY A 421 -9.82 14.55 -6.65
CA GLY A 421 -9.56 13.21 -6.14
C GLY A 421 -10.81 12.53 -5.57
N PRO A 422 -10.87 11.20 -5.48
CA PRO A 422 -11.98 10.50 -4.85
C PRO A 422 -12.05 10.76 -3.35
N ALA A 423 -13.29 10.85 -2.83
CA ALA A 423 -13.56 11.07 -1.42
C ALA A 423 -14.72 10.21 -0.93
N TRP A 424 -14.63 9.76 0.32
CA TRP A 424 -15.66 8.96 0.99
C TRP A 424 -15.95 9.52 2.38
N LEU A 425 -17.17 9.28 2.83
CA LEU A 425 -17.60 9.44 4.20
C LEU A 425 -18.13 8.10 4.70
N GLU A 426 -17.51 7.59 5.75
CA GLU A 426 -17.86 6.34 6.39
C GLU A 426 -18.42 6.61 7.78
N MET A 427 -19.46 5.88 8.16
CA MET A 427 -20.08 5.94 9.47
C MET A 427 -20.31 4.52 9.96
N SER A 428 -19.83 4.21 11.16
CA SER A 428 -20.02 2.89 11.77
C SER A 428 -20.54 3.01 13.20
N VAL A 429 -21.27 1.97 13.58
CA VAL A 429 -21.92 1.84 14.88
C VAL A 429 -21.53 0.50 15.47
N GLU A 430 -20.94 0.51 16.65
CA GLU A 430 -20.51 -0.66 17.39
C GLU A 430 -21.13 -0.62 18.81
N PRO A 431 -21.66 -1.74 19.34
CA PRO A 431 -22.03 -1.79 20.75
C PRO A 431 -20.81 -1.60 21.64
N ARG A 432 -20.98 -0.90 22.77
CA ARG A 432 -19.93 -0.67 23.76
C ARG A 432 -20.04 -1.69 24.90
N ASP A 433 -18.91 -2.16 25.39
CA ASP A 433 -18.87 -2.96 26.61
C ASP A 433 -19.44 -2.14 27.80
N GLY A 434 -20.45 -2.67 28.46
CA GLY A 434 -21.16 -1.98 29.54
C GLY A 434 -22.41 -1.20 29.11
N GLY A 435 -22.79 -1.26 27.83
CA GLY A 435 -24.00 -0.63 27.27
C GLY A 435 -23.73 0.66 26.51
N GLY A 436 -24.67 1.02 25.63
CA GLY A 436 -24.56 2.18 24.74
C GLY A 436 -23.83 1.86 23.43
N THR A 437 -23.36 2.90 22.76
CA THR A 437 -22.83 2.82 21.39
C THR A 437 -21.53 3.60 21.24
N LYS A 438 -20.58 3.01 20.54
CA LYS A 438 -19.43 3.70 19.96
C LYS A 438 -19.75 4.03 18.50
N TYR A 439 -19.87 5.32 18.21
CA TYR A 439 -20.03 5.87 16.87
C TYR A 439 -18.70 6.31 16.31
N THR A 440 -18.37 5.84 15.11
CA THR A 440 -17.16 6.23 14.37
C THR A 440 -17.53 6.85 13.03
N GLN A 441 -17.03 8.06 12.78
CA GLN A 441 -17.18 8.77 11.51
C GLN A 441 -15.80 9.04 10.91
N ARG A 442 -15.57 8.61 9.68
CA ARG A 442 -14.31 8.76 8.97
C ARG A 442 -14.53 9.40 7.61
N ALA A 443 -13.99 10.58 7.38
CA ALA A 443 -13.88 11.16 6.05
C ALA A 443 -12.52 10.77 5.46
N VAL A 444 -12.52 10.28 4.23
CA VAL A 444 -11.34 9.79 3.51
C VAL A 444 -11.23 10.53 2.17
N PHE A 445 -10.05 11.05 1.87
CA PHE A 445 -9.78 11.76 0.62
C PHE A 445 -8.44 11.34 0.01
N PHE A 446 -8.47 10.96 -1.26
CA PHE A 446 -7.29 10.58 -2.05
C PHE A 446 -6.94 11.73 -3.01
N PRO A 447 -5.97 12.58 -2.69
CA PRO A 447 -5.65 13.73 -3.51
C PRO A 447 -5.06 13.31 -4.86
N ARG A 448 -5.53 13.95 -5.95
CA ARG A 448 -4.90 13.83 -7.27
C ARG A 448 -3.99 15.02 -7.53
N GLY A 449 -2.68 14.76 -7.52
CA GLY A 449 -1.66 15.75 -7.81
C GLY A 449 -1.62 16.90 -6.80
N LEU A 450 -0.91 17.96 -7.15
CA LEU A 450 -0.79 19.17 -6.32
C LEU A 450 -2.15 19.82 -6.04
N ALA A 451 -3.04 19.85 -7.03
CA ALA A 451 -4.37 20.44 -6.88
C ALA A 451 -5.18 19.75 -5.77
N GLY A 452 -5.11 18.41 -5.66
CA GLY A 452 -5.74 17.66 -4.59
C GLY A 452 -5.19 18.00 -3.22
N ARG A 453 -3.88 18.15 -3.11
CA ARG A 453 -3.22 18.53 -1.85
C ARG A 453 -3.60 19.95 -1.41
N LEU A 454 -3.52 20.91 -2.32
CA LEU A 454 -3.91 22.31 -2.05
C LEU A 454 -5.40 22.39 -1.65
N TYR A 455 -6.25 21.68 -2.36
CA TYR A 455 -7.67 21.59 -2.01
C TYR A 455 -7.86 21.08 -0.56
N TRP A 456 -7.22 19.97 -0.16
CA TRP A 456 -7.33 19.45 1.20
C TRP A 456 -6.91 20.49 2.25
N TYR A 457 -5.75 21.11 2.07
CA TYR A 457 -5.27 22.12 3.03
C TYR A 457 -6.16 23.35 3.08
N SER A 458 -6.81 23.73 1.98
CA SER A 458 -7.76 24.86 1.95
C SER A 458 -9.06 24.58 2.70
N ILE A 459 -9.50 23.31 2.74
CA ILE A 459 -10.74 22.90 3.43
C ILE A 459 -10.49 22.36 4.85
N LEU A 460 -9.24 22.09 5.22
CA LEU A 460 -8.88 21.52 6.52
C LEU A 460 -9.43 22.32 7.73
N PRO A 461 -9.40 23.68 7.76
CA PRO A 461 -10.01 24.43 8.84
C PRO A 461 -11.51 24.16 8.98
N PHE A 462 -12.23 24.03 7.87
CA PHE A 462 -13.68 23.73 7.87
C PHE A 462 -13.96 22.31 8.36
N HIS A 463 -13.11 21.34 7.98
CA HIS A 463 -13.20 19.97 8.47
C HIS A 463 -13.06 19.88 10.00
N GLY A 464 -12.26 20.76 10.61
CA GLY A 464 -12.10 20.83 12.07
C GLY A 464 -13.38 21.23 12.82
N PHE A 465 -14.35 21.86 12.16
CA PHE A 465 -15.63 22.26 12.77
C PHE A 465 -16.81 21.41 12.29
N ILE A 466 -16.87 21.10 10.99
CA ILE A 466 -18.03 20.45 10.39
C ILE A 466 -18.16 19.00 10.86
N PHE A 467 -17.09 18.21 10.78
CA PHE A 467 -17.15 16.79 11.13
C PHE A 467 -17.32 16.50 12.60
N PRO A 468 -16.62 17.20 13.53
CA PRO A 468 -16.93 17.07 14.96
C PRO A 468 -18.36 17.51 15.30
N GLY A 469 -18.83 18.60 14.70
CA GLY A 469 -20.20 19.08 14.88
C GLY A 469 -21.25 18.07 14.40
N MET A 470 -21.01 17.45 13.25
CA MET A 470 -21.85 16.39 12.72
C MET A 470 -21.88 15.16 13.64
N ALA A 471 -20.72 14.68 14.07
CA ALA A 471 -20.63 13.52 14.95
C ALA A 471 -21.32 13.76 16.30
N ASN A 472 -21.14 14.94 16.89
CA ASN A 472 -21.82 15.32 18.14
C ASN A 472 -23.35 15.39 17.96
N ARG A 473 -23.83 15.99 16.88
CA ARG A 473 -25.27 16.10 16.63
C ARG A 473 -25.94 14.77 16.37
N ILE A 474 -25.30 13.86 15.62
CA ILE A 474 -25.83 12.51 15.38
C ILE A 474 -26.04 11.79 16.71
N THR A 475 -25.05 11.79 17.60
CA THR A 475 -25.16 11.12 18.91
C THR A 475 -26.17 11.81 19.83
N GLN A 476 -26.20 13.14 19.88
CA GLN A 476 -27.19 13.90 20.65
C GLN A 476 -28.62 13.68 20.17
N THR A 477 -28.86 13.65 18.86
CA THR A 477 -30.20 13.37 18.29
C THR A 477 -30.66 11.98 18.68
N ALA A 478 -29.78 10.97 18.59
CA ALA A 478 -30.09 9.61 18.99
C ALA A 478 -30.48 9.52 20.49
N THR A 479 -29.75 10.21 21.38
CA THR A 479 -30.08 10.24 22.81
C THR A 479 -31.42 10.96 23.07
N ALA A 480 -31.65 12.12 22.45
CA ALA A 480 -32.88 12.88 22.60
C ALA A 480 -34.13 12.17 22.05
N GLU A 481 -33.97 11.30 21.03
CA GLU A 481 -35.08 10.47 20.53
C GLU A 481 -35.45 9.36 21.52
N VAL A 482 -34.45 8.76 22.18
CA VAL A 482 -34.69 7.75 23.22
C VAL A 482 -35.41 8.38 24.42
N GLU A 483 -35.00 9.57 24.87
CA GLU A 483 -35.65 10.30 25.95
C GLU A 483 -37.12 10.63 25.62
N ARG A 484 -37.39 11.13 24.41
CA ARG A 484 -38.77 11.41 23.96
C ARG A 484 -39.63 10.16 23.85
N GLN A 485 -39.12 9.02 23.43
CA GLN A 485 -39.83 7.75 23.40
C GLN A 485 -40.14 7.21 24.80
N ALA A 486 -39.24 7.47 25.77
CA ALA A 486 -39.45 7.10 27.15
C ALA A 486 -40.52 7.98 27.85
N GLU A 487 -40.60 9.26 27.49
CA GLU A 487 -41.60 10.21 28.04
C GLU A 487 -43.02 10.04 27.41
N HIS A 488 -43.08 9.57 26.16
CA HIS A 488 -44.33 9.36 25.40
C HIS A 488 -44.31 7.97 24.76
N PRO A 489 -44.56 6.88 25.54
CA PRO A 489 -44.68 5.55 24.97
C PRO A 489 -45.90 5.52 24.04
N GLU A 490 -45.71 5.06 22.81
CA GLU A 490 -46.83 4.88 21.86
C GLU A 490 -47.93 3.99 22.46
N PRO A 491 -49.22 4.36 22.40
CA PRO A 491 -50.30 3.54 22.93
C PRO A 491 -50.57 2.36 21.99
N GLY A 492 -49.90 1.22 22.19
CA GLY A 492 -50.20 0.06 21.38
C GLY A 492 -49.29 -1.16 21.41
N GLU A 493 -48.67 -1.47 22.50
CA GLU A 493 -48.15 -2.82 22.67
C GLU A 493 -48.75 -3.44 23.93
N LYS A 494 -50.05 -3.83 23.81
CA LYS A 494 -50.67 -4.70 24.78
C LYS A 494 -49.99 -6.07 24.69
N THR A 495 -49.19 -6.38 25.69
CA THR A 495 -48.79 -7.75 26.00
C THR A 495 -50.08 -8.57 26.16
N ASP A 496 -50.34 -9.43 25.21
CA ASP A 496 -51.39 -10.47 25.27
C ASP A 496 -50.88 -11.60 26.18
N ASP A 497 -50.96 -11.34 27.49
CA ASP A 497 -50.65 -12.31 28.55
C ASP A 497 -51.95 -12.74 29.23
N THR A 498 -52.81 -13.45 28.45
CA THR A 498 -53.93 -14.19 29.00
C THR A 498 -54.36 -15.33 28.09
N ARG A 499 -53.63 -16.45 28.15
CA ARG A 499 -54.15 -17.80 27.86
C ARG A 499 -53.42 -18.85 28.72
N SER A 500 -53.84 -18.92 29.96
CA SER A 500 -53.75 -20.18 30.71
C SER A 500 -55.11 -20.48 31.32
N ASN A 501 -55.50 -21.70 31.22
CA ASN A 501 -56.64 -22.40 31.87
C ASN A 501 -57.99 -22.37 31.13
N THR A 502 -58.21 -23.45 30.41
CA THR A 502 -59.24 -24.42 30.76
C THR A 502 -59.02 -25.70 29.94
N ALA A 503 -58.42 -26.69 30.58
CA ALA A 503 -58.68 -28.09 30.27
C ALA A 503 -59.94 -28.49 31.04
N ASP A 504 -60.74 -29.17 30.39
CA ASP A 504 -61.63 -30.26 30.83
C ASP A 504 -63.02 -30.17 30.23
N GLU A 505 -63.39 -31.35 29.79
CA GLU A 505 -64.73 -31.96 29.60
C GLU A 505 -65.33 -32.01 28.20
N ILE A 506 -65.46 -33.30 27.84
CA ILE A 506 -66.55 -33.99 27.17
C ILE A 506 -66.35 -34.41 25.69
N ALA A 507 -66.31 -35.77 25.62
CA ALA A 507 -66.65 -36.77 24.61
C ALA A 507 -65.61 -37.11 23.57
#